data_976f529529522723d77c404e3c3071ec
#
_entry.id   976f529529522723d77c404e3c3071ec
#
_cell.length_a   1.000
_cell.length_b   1.000
_cell.length_c   1.000
_cell.angle_alpha   90.00
_cell.angle_beta   90.00
_cell.angle_gamma   90.00
#
_symmetry.space_group_name_H-M   'P 1'
#
loop_
_entity.id
_entity.type
_entity.pdbx_description
1 polymer ?
#
loop_
_entity_poly.entity_id
_entity_poly.type
_entity_poly.pdbx_seq_one_letter_code
_entity_poly.pdbx_strand_id
1 'polypeptide(L)'
;MAERKVAWGPRDQNVLIGKDIQRIDGVAKTTGAAKFTADTNTKGTLFARLVTCKHAHAKVKAIDVDAAMKVPGVKAVHKFKDVGDEIRWDGELVAAVAAERAEQAADGVKAIEATIQYEVLDHFVDEANLEAGQKANAVQQGGSAMGGDVEKAMKEAKAVHKGFYGIHTISHMCLEPHGAHCEWHGDNLD
;
A
#
# COMPACT_ATOMS: atom_id res chain seq x y z
N MET A 1 29.88 -30.76 11.40
CA MET A 1 28.95 -29.60 11.32
C MET A 1 29.57 -28.52 12.18
N ALA A 2 29.77 -27.30 11.62
CA ALA A 2 30.27 -26.20 12.43
C ALA A 2 29.22 -25.81 13.45
N GLU A 3 29.62 -25.79 14.71
CA GLU A 3 28.77 -25.37 15.82
C GLU A 3 28.32 -23.92 15.59
N ARG A 4 27.02 -23.70 15.46
CA ARG A 4 26.45 -22.35 15.26
C ARG A 4 26.64 -21.59 16.58
N LYS A 5 27.60 -20.68 16.65
CA LYS A 5 27.72 -19.76 17.79
C LYS A 5 26.48 -18.87 17.81
N VAL A 6 25.61 -19.12 18.79
CA VAL A 6 24.44 -18.26 19.07
C VAL A 6 24.96 -16.98 19.73
N ALA A 7 24.57 -15.83 19.22
CA ALA A 7 24.99 -14.52 19.75
C ALA A 7 24.33 -14.17 21.11
N TRP A 8 23.47 -15.04 21.64
CA TRP A 8 22.73 -14.82 22.89
C TRP A 8 23.48 -15.44 24.07
N GLY A 9 23.53 -14.74 25.18
CA GLY A 9 23.96 -15.30 26.46
C GLY A 9 22.99 -16.34 26.98
N PRO A 10 23.35 -17.01 28.10
CA PRO A 10 22.45 -17.92 28.81
C PRO A 10 21.12 -17.25 29.15
N ARG A 11 20.04 -18.05 29.16
CA ARG A 11 18.67 -17.52 29.33
C ARG A 11 18.45 -16.77 30.64
N ASP A 12 19.13 -17.23 31.70
CA ASP A 12 19.10 -16.60 33.02
C ASP A 12 19.77 -15.25 33.08
N GLN A 13 20.65 -14.92 32.13
CA GLN A 13 21.29 -13.61 31.98
C GLN A 13 20.48 -12.61 31.15
N ASN A 14 19.35 -13.02 30.58
CA ASN A 14 18.49 -12.13 29.84
C ASN A 14 17.83 -11.08 30.76
N VAL A 15 17.98 -9.80 30.44
CA VAL A 15 17.41 -8.70 31.22
C VAL A 15 15.99 -8.33 30.80
N LEU A 16 15.59 -8.68 29.55
CA LEU A 16 14.27 -8.35 28.99
C LEU A 16 13.45 -9.60 28.69
N ILE A 17 14.04 -10.58 27.99
CA ILE A 17 13.34 -11.79 27.56
C ILE A 17 12.90 -12.63 28.79
N GLY A 18 11.62 -12.96 28.83
CA GLY A 18 11.03 -13.72 29.93
C GLY A 18 10.81 -12.91 31.20
N LYS A 19 10.90 -11.59 31.12
CA LYS A 19 10.55 -10.67 32.23
C LYS A 19 9.24 -9.96 31.91
N ASP A 20 8.47 -9.70 32.95
CA ASP A 20 7.29 -8.85 32.87
C ASP A 20 7.74 -7.38 32.98
N ILE A 21 7.97 -6.76 31.82
CA ILE A 21 8.40 -5.37 31.72
C ILE A 21 7.28 -4.49 31.21
N GLN A 22 7.16 -3.32 31.75
CA GLN A 22 6.18 -2.35 31.28
C GLN A 22 6.50 -1.90 29.85
N ARG A 23 5.47 -1.83 29.02
CA ARG A 23 5.58 -1.31 27.65
C ARG A 23 5.98 0.17 27.69
N ILE A 24 7.01 0.55 26.91
CA ILE A 24 7.59 1.91 26.90
C ILE A 24 6.53 2.98 26.60
N ASP A 25 5.66 2.72 25.64
CA ASP A 25 4.60 3.64 25.19
C ASP A 25 3.24 3.39 25.87
N GLY A 26 3.18 2.45 26.84
CA GLY A 26 1.95 2.01 27.47
C GLY A 26 1.20 3.14 28.17
N VAL A 27 1.91 3.93 28.97
CA VAL A 27 1.32 5.05 29.73
C VAL A 27 0.79 6.11 28.77
N ALA A 28 1.57 6.50 27.77
CA ALA A 28 1.15 7.50 26.80
C ALA A 28 -0.10 7.08 26.01
N LYS A 29 -0.20 5.78 25.66
CA LYS A 29 -1.37 5.24 24.96
C LYS A 29 -2.61 5.16 25.83
N THR A 30 -2.47 4.67 27.06
CA THR A 30 -3.62 4.49 27.98
C THR A 30 -4.16 5.81 28.50
N THR A 31 -3.35 6.84 28.60
CA THR A 31 -3.76 8.20 29.05
C THR A 31 -4.21 9.09 27.89
N GLY A 32 -4.10 8.67 26.64
CA GLY A 32 -4.40 9.50 25.47
C GLY A 32 -3.33 10.56 25.17
N ALA A 33 -2.17 10.50 25.82
CA ALA A 33 -1.06 11.43 25.58
C ALA A 33 -0.24 11.09 24.31
N ALA A 34 -0.33 9.85 23.83
CA ALA A 34 0.31 9.43 22.58
C ALA A 34 -0.27 10.23 21.40
N LYS A 35 0.62 10.70 20.53
CA LYS A 35 0.25 11.41 19.30
C LYS A 35 0.52 10.55 18.09
N PHE A 36 -0.44 10.51 17.17
CA PHE A 36 -0.38 9.81 15.91
C PHE A 36 -0.47 10.81 14.76
N THR A 37 -0.24 10.37 13.53
CA THR A 37 -0.27 11.23 12.34
C THR A 37 -1.56 12.06 12.24
N ALA A 38 -2.72 11.47 12.55
CA ALA A 38 -4.00 12.17 12.52
C ALA A 38 -4.16 13.28 13.57
N ASP A 39 -3.34 13.27 14.62
CA ASP A 39 -3.34 14.30 15.68
C ASP A 39 -2.42 15.48 15.37
N THR A 40 -1.63 15.39 14.29
CA THR A 40 -0.68 16.42 13.88
C THR A 40 -1.37 17.38 12.91
N ASN A 41 -2.03 18.42 13.46
CA ASN A 41 -2.73 19.43 12.67
C ASN A 41 -2.14 20.80 12.97
N THR A 42 -1.41 21.37 12.00
CA THR A 42 -0.93 22.76 12.05
C THR A 42 -1.97 23.68 11.42
N LYS A 43 -1.90 24.99 11.74
CA LYS A 43 -2.80 25.97 11.14
C LYS A 43 -2.61 26.02 9.61
N GLY A 44 -3.69 25.82 8.89
CA GLY A 44 -3.68 25.84 7.42
C GLY A 44 -3.42 24.48 6.77
N THR A 45 -3.29 23.39 7.56
CA THR A 45 -3.23 22.03 7.01
C THR A 45 -4.46 21.74 6.17
N LEU A 46 -4.24 21.17 4.97
CA LEU A 46 -5.29 20.65 4.12
C LEU A 46 -5.47 19.14 4.39
N PHE A 47 -6.69 18.69 4.25
CA PHE A 47 -7.05 17.27 4.35
C PHE A 47 -7.11 16.68 2.95
N ALA A 48 -6.31 15.66 2.68
CA ALA A 48 -6.34 14.96 1.41
C ALA A 48 -7.15 13.67 1.50
N ARG A 49 -7.91 13.37 0.46
CA ARG A 49 -8.63 12.11 0.24
C ARG A 49 -8.35 11.59 -1.16
N LEU A 50 -8.32 10.27 -1.27
CA LEU A 50 -8.01 9.58 -2.51
C LEU A 50 -9.30 9.08 -3.17
N VAL A 51 -9.37 9.23 -4.49
CA VAL A 51 -10.33 8.55 -5.35
C VAL A 51 -9.64 7.27 -5.83
N THR A 52 -10.25 6.13 -5.54
CA THR A 52 -9.72 4.82 -5.94
C THR A 52 -10.73 4.07 -6.80
N CYS A 53 -10.24 3.21 -7.67
CA CYS A 53 -11.11 2.33 -8.45
C CYS A 53 -11.59 1.14 -7.60
N LYS A 54 -12.82 0.70 -7.80
CA LYS A 54 -13.46 -0.45 -7.14
C LYS A 54 -13.50 -1.71 -8.02
N HIS A 55 -12.77 -1.70 -9.12
CA HIS A 55 -12.72 -2.83 -10.06
C HIS A 55 -11.32 -3.42 -10.07
N ALA A 56 -11.24 -4.73 -10.08
CA ALA A 56 -9.99 -5.45 -10.13
C ALA A 56 -9.23 -5.23 -11.45
N HIS A 57 -9.96 -5.04 -12.55
CA HIS A 57 -9.40 -4.72 -13.85
C HIS A 57 -10.38 -3.87 -14.66
N ALA A 58 -9.95 -2.71 -15.12
CA ALA A 58 -10.79 -1.78 -15.85
C ALA A 58 -9.98 -0.80 -16.71
N LYS A 59 -10.67 -0.06 -17.59
CA LYS A 59 -10.14 1.15 -18.23
C LYS A 59 -10.99 2.35 -17.86
N VAL A 60 -10.37 3.49 -17.67
CA VAL A 60 -11.07 4.77 -17.46
C VAL A 60 -11.66 5.23 -18.79
N LYS A 61 -12.98 5.34 -18.86
CA LYS A 61 -13.71 5.83 -20.05
C LYS A 61 -14.05 7.31 -19.97
N ALA A 62 -14.34 7.79 -18.76
CA ALA A 62 -14.60 9.19 -18.50
C ALA A 62 -14.22 9.55 -17.07
N ILE A 63 -13.75 10.77 -16.86
CA ILE A 63 -13.47 11.36 -15.56
C ILE A 63 -13.45 12.88 -15.69
N ASP A 64 -14.18 13.57 -14.80
CA ASP A 64 -14.14 15.01 -14.63
C ASP A 64 -13.66 15.34 -13.21
N VAL A 65 -12.39 15.67 -13.09
CA VAL A 65 -11.81 16.06 -11.78
C VAL A 65 -12.20 17.48 -11.37
N ASP A 66 -12.60 18.33 -12.31
CA ASP A 66 -13.02 19.70 -12.01
C ASP A 66 -14.36 19.73 -11.27
N ALA A 67 -15.10 18.63 -11.27
CA ALA A 67 -16.30 18.47 -10.45
C ALA A 67 -16.02 18.70 -8.96
N ALA A 68 -14.87 18.25 -8.45
CA ALA A 68 -14.48 18.48 -7.07
C ALA A 68 -14.13 19.94 -6.77
N MET A 69 -13.60 20.70 -7.72
CA MET A 69 -13.28 22.12 -7.53
C MET A 69 -14.53 22.99 -7.30
N LYS A 70 -15.72 22.47 -7.63
CA LYS A 70 -17.00 23.15 -7.38
C LYS A 70 -17.48 22.97 -5.93
N VAL A 71 -16.87 22.04 -5.18
CA VAL A 71 -17.22 21.79 -3.78
C VAL A 71 -16.56 22.86 -2.90
N PRO A 72 -17.35 23.59 -2.07
CA PRO A 72 -16.79 24.63 -1.20
C PRO A 72 -15.71 24.09 -0.28
N GLY A 73 -14.55 24.78 -0.24
CA GLY A 73 -13.42 24.42 0.59
C GLY A 73 -12.40 23.47 -0.04
N VAL A 74 -12.70 22.89 -1.19
CA VAL A 74 -11.69 22.17 -2.00
C VAL A 74 -10.68 23.19 -2.54
N LYS A 75 -9.39 22.89 -2.40
CA LYS A 75 -8.27 23.77 -2.78
C LYS A 75 -7.46 23.23 -3.95
N ALA A 76 -7.35 21.92 -4.03
CA ALA A 76 -6.59 21.28 -5.12
C ALA A 76 -7.13 19.90 -5.43
N VAL A 77 -6.95 19.52 -6.69
CA VAL A 77 -7.22 18.16 -7.17
C VAL A 77 -6.03 17.73 -8.02
N HIS A 78 -5.59 16.49 -7.82
CA HIS A 78 -4.58 15.86 -8.66
C HIS A 78 -5.15 14.63 -9.32
N LYS A 79 -4.93 14.48 -10.62
CA LYS A 79 -5.37 13.33 -11.40
C LYS A 79 -4.19 12.39 -11.66
N PHE A 80 -4.32 11.12 -11.27
CA PHE A 80 -3.33 10.08 -11.53
C PHE A 80 -3.61 9.28 -12.80
N LYS A 81 -4.87 9.21 -13.22
CA LYS A 81 -5.32 8.43 -14.37
C LYS A 81 -6.08 9.28 -15.37
N ASP A 82 -5.71 9.15 -16.63
CA ASP A 82 -6.39 9.76 -17.75
C ASP A 82 -7.41 8.80 -18.40
N VAL A 83 -8.25 9.34 -19.27
CA VAL A 83 -9.14 8.53 -20.11
C VAL A 83 -8.30 7.61 -21.00
N GLY A 84 -8.61 6.32 -20.95
CA GLY A 84 -7.88 5.26 -21.66
C GLY A 84 -6.88 4.52 -20.78
N ASP A 85 -6.52 5.05 -19.60
CA ASP A 85 -5.62 4.40 -18.69
C ASP A 85 -6.24 3.14 -18.09
N GLU A 86 -5.38 2.15 -17.88
CA GLU A 86 -5.73 0.85 -17.32
C GLU A 86 -5.60 0.87 -15.80
N ILE A 87 -6.60 0.28 -15.16
CA ILE A 87 -6.65 -0.06 -13.74
C ILE A 87 -6.38 -1.55 -13.60
N ARG A 88 -5.49 -1.94 -12.72
CA ARG A 88 -4.99 -3.31 -12.60
C ARG A 88 -5.30 -4.00 -11.28
N TRP A 89 -5.80 -3.26 -10.28
CA TRP A 89 -6.23 -3.82 -9.00
C TRP A 89 -7.31 -2.96 -8.36
N ASP A 90 -8.11 -3.55 -7.50
CA ASP A 90 -9.07 -2.85 -6.65
C ASP A 90 -8.33 -1.95 -5.65
N GLY A 91 -8.69 -0.68 -5.63
CA GLY A 91 -8.02 0.35 -4.81
C GLY A 91 -6.94 1.13 -5.53
N GLU A 92 -6.69 0.89 -6.83
CA GLU A 92 -5.72 1.70 -7.60
C GLU A 92 -6.11 3.18 -7.63
N LEU A 93 -5.11 4.05 -7.45
CA LEU A 93 -5.30 5.50 -7.36
C LEU A 93 -5.75 6.09 -8.68
N VAL A 94 -6.82 6.89 -8.63
CA VAL A 94 -7.38 7.59 -9.80
C VAL A 94 -7.19 9.09 -9.69
N ALA A 95 -7.48 9.67 -8.52
CA ALA A 95 -7.28 11.08 -8.24
C ALA A 95 -7.07 11.32 -6.74
N ALA A 96 -6.64 12.53 -6.37
CA ALA A 96 -6.58 13.00 -5.00
C ALA A 96 -7.27 14.37 -4.90
N VAL A 97 -7.97 14.60 -3.79
CA VAL A 97 -8.64 15.86 -3.49
C VAL A 97 -8.10 16.41 -2.18
N ALA A 98 -7.71 17.67 -2.15
CA ALA A 98 -7.28 18.38 -0.95
C ALA A 98 -8.24 19.52 -0.62
N ALA A 99 -8.69 19.60 0.65
CA ALA A 99 -9.65 20.59 1.11
C ALA A 99 -9.30 21.11 2.50
N GLU A 100 -9.93 22.20 2.92
CA GLU A 100 -9.74 22.80 4.24
C GLU A 100 -10.22 21.92 5.40
N ARG A 101 -11.16 20.99 5.13
CA ARG A 101 -11.71 20.06 6.11
C ARG A 101 -11.88 18.67 5.50
N ALA A 102 -11.80 17.65 6.35
CA ALA A 102 -11.90 16.26 5.94
C ALA A 102 -13.23 15.91 5.22
N GLU A 103 -14.34 16.52 5.67
CA GLU A 103 -15.67 16.32 5.08
C GLU A 103 -15.73 16.90 3.66
N GLN A 104 -15.15 18.09 3.45
CA GLN A 104 -15.09 18.74 2.13
C GLN A 104 -14.25 17.93 1.16
N ALA A 105 -13.13 17.37 1.62
CA ALA A 105 -12.34 16.45 0.80
C ALA A 105 -13.13 15.20 0.41
N ALA A 106 -13.91 14.64 1.35
CA ALA A 106 -14.78 13.49 1.08
C ALA A 106 -15.89 13.82 0.09
N ASP A 107 -16.50 15.00 0.19
CA ASP A 107 -17.53 15.44 -0.76
C ASP A 107 -16.92 15.72 -2.15
N GLY A 108 -15.68 16.24 -2.21
CA GLY A 108 -14.94 16.37 -3.46
C GLY A 108 -14.65 15.03 -4.12
N VAL A 109 -14.29 14.00 -3.33
CA VAL A 109 -14.14 12.62 -3.84
C VAL A 109 -15.44 12.12 -4.44
N LYS A 110 -16.57 12.25 -3.74
CA LYS A 110 -17.90 11.84 -4.26
C LYS A 110 -18.26 12.58 -5.56
N ALA A 111 -17.93 13.87 -5.65
CA ALA A 111 -18.18 14.66 -6.87
C ALA A 111 -17.42 14.10 -8.07
N ILE A 112 -16.16 13.68 -7.90
CA ILE A 112 -15.39 13.02 -8.96
C ILE A 112 -15.96 11.63 -9.25
N GLU A 113 -16.21 10.80 -8.22
CA GLU A 113 -16.74 9.44 -8.37
C GLU A 113 -18.03 9.42 -9.20
N ALA A 114 -18.90 10.42 -9.05
CA ALA A 114 -20.13 10.55 -9.82
C ALA A 114 -19.91 10.78 -11.33
N THR A 115 -18.71 11.20 -11.73
CA THR A 115 -18.36 11.45 -13.14
C THR A 115 -17.58 10.32 -13.79
N ILE A 116 -17.00 9.42 -12.98
CA ILE A 116 -16.14 8.36 -13.51
C ILE A 116 -16.98 7.28 -14.18
N GLN A 117 -16.57 6.91 -15.37
CA GLN A 117 -17.08 5.75 -16.08
C GLN A 117 -15.93 4.78 -16.34
N TYR A 118 -16.15 3.51 -16.02
CA TYR A 118 -15.19 2.44 -16.26
C TYR A 118 -15.71 1.47 -17.32
N GLU A 119 -14.83 1.01 -18.17
CA GLU A 119 -14.99 -0.23 -18.90
C GLU A 119 -14.37 -1.34 -18.06
N VAL A 120 -15.22 -2.16 -17.45
CA VAL A 120 -14.75 -3.30 -16.64
C VAL A 120 -14.24 -4.38 -17.58
N LEU A 121 -13.04 -4.86 -17.31
CA LEU A 121 -12.36 -5.88 -18.08
C LEU A 121 -12.32 -7.18 -17.29
N ASP A 122 -12.18 -8.29 -18.02
CA ASP A 122 -11.98 -9.59 -17.40
C ASP A 122 -10.70 -9.59 -16.58
N HIS A 123 -10.78 -10.20 -15.41
CA HIS A 123 -9.60 -10.49 -14.62
C HIS A 123 -9.63 -11.94 -14.17
N PHE A 124 -8.45 -12.47 -13.97
CA PHE A 124 -8.27 -13.86 -13.58
C PHE A 124 -7.17 -13.96 -12.55
N VAL A 125 -7.47 -14.58 -11.41
CA VAL A 125 -6.51 -14.85 -10.36
C VAL A 125 -6.54 -16.35 -10.07
N ASP A 126 -5.48 -17.05 -10.48
CA ASP A 126 -5.30 -18.46 -10.21
C ASP A 126 -3.80 -18.73 -10.00
N GLU A 127 -3.42 -18.98 -8.78
CA GLU A 127 -2.05 -19.28 -8.41
C GLU A 127 -1.55 -20.61 -8.98
N ALA A 128 -2.44 -21.50 -9.39
CA ALA A 128 -2.08 -22.74 -10.07
C ALA A 128 -1.80 -22.52 -11.56
N ASN A 129 -2.22 -21.41 -12.12
CA ASN A 129 -2.06 -21.07 -13.54
C ASN A 129 -1.49 -19.65 -13.70
N LEU A 130 -0.23 -19.47 -13.31
CA LEU A 130 0.46 -18.17 -13.32
C LEU A 130 0.52 -17.54 -14.72
N GLU A 131 0.66 -18.34 -15.77
CA GLU A 131 0.72 -17.82 -17.14
C GLU A 131 -0.60 -17.14 -17.54
N ALA A 132 -1.72 -17.79 -17.25
CA ALA A 132 -3.04 -17.22 -17.52
C ALA A 132 -3.30 -15.98 -16.67
N GLY A 133 -2.93 -16.00 -15.39
CA GLY A 133 -3.04 -14.85 -14.49
C GLY A 133 -2.18 -13.67 -14.94
N GLN A 134 -0.95 -13.90 -15.32
CA GLN A 134 -0.06 -12.85 -15.84
C GLN A 134 -0.59 -12.24 -17.14
N LYS A 135 -1.10 -13.08 -18.05
CA LYS A 135 -1.66 -12.62 -19.30
C LYS A 135 -2.94 -11.80 -19.12
N ALA A 136 -3.81 -12.21 -18.20
CA ALA A 136 -5.09 -11.54 -17.93
C ALA A 136 -4.90 -10.22 -17.16
N ASN A 137 -4.03 -10.19 -16.15
CA ASN A 137 -3.89 -9.08 -15.21
C ASN A 137 -2.65 -8.23 -15.42
N ALA A 138 -1.86 -8.51 -16.44
CA ALA A 138 -0.59 -7.79 -16.71
C ALA A 138 0.31 -7.67 -15.46
N VAL A 139 0.37 -8.72 -14.65
CA VAL A 139 1.18 -8.75 -13.43
C VAL A 139 2.65 -8.60 -13.82
N GLN A 140 3.33 -7.65 -13.20
CA GLN A 140 4.77 -7.49 -13.39
C GLN A 140 5.49 -8.70 -12.81
N GLN A 141 6.33 -9.32 -13.62
CA GLN A 141 7.27 -10.30 -13.07
C GLN A 141 8.25 -9.56 -12.15
N GLY A 142 8.37 -10.05 -10.93
CA GLY A 142 9.43 -9.61 -10.03
C GLY A 142 10.80 -9.84 -10.67
N GLY A 143 11.75 -8.93 -10.45
CA GLY A 143 13.12 -9.12 -10.90
C GLY A 143 13.69 -10.40 -10.30
N SER A 144 14.31 -11.25 -11.13
CA SER A 144 15.07 -12.39 -10.64
C SER A 144 16.54 -11.98 -10.51
N ALA A 145 17.11 -12.12 -9.32
CA ALA A 145 18.55 -12.02 -9.11
C ALA A 145 19.12 -13.45 -9.12
N MET A 146 19.93 -13.77 -10.12
CA MET A 146 20.64 -15.04 -10.19
C MET A 146 22.14 -14.79 -10.07
N GLY A 147 22.82 -15.58 -9.22
CA GLY A 147 24.27 -15.62 -9.11
C GLY A 147 24.81 -16.98 -9.54
N GLY A 148 25.84 -16.99 -10.37
CA GLY A 148 26.45 -18.22 -10.85
C GLY A 148 25.68 -18.94 -11.97
N ASP A 149 26.06 -20.17 -12.25
CA ASP A 149 25.46 -21.04 -13.27
C ASP A 149 24.49 -22.00 -12.61
N VAL A 150 23.20 -21.64 -12.61
CA VAL A 150 22.14 -22.40 -11.96
C VAL A 150 21.91 -23.75 -12.65
N GLU A 151 21.99 -23.81 -13.98
CA GLU A 151 21.79 -25.06 -14.72
C GLU A 151 22.87 -26.08 -14.41
N LYS A 152 24.13 -25.63 -14.36
CA LYS A 152 25.25 -26.46 -13.96
C LYS A 152 25.08 -26.97 -12.54
N ALA A 153 24.77 -26.08 -11.60
CA ALA A 153 24.56 -26.44 -10.21
C ALA A 153 23.44 -27.47 -10.01
N MET A 154 22.33 -27.34 -10.76
CA MET A 154 21.24 -28.30 -10.74
C MET A 154 21.62 -29.66 -11.32
N LYS A 155 22.46 -29.72 -12.37
CA LYS A 155 22.96 -30.97 -12.94
C LYS A 155 23.96 -31.67 -12.03
N GLU A 156 24.79 -30.95 -11.31
CA GLU A 156 25.83 -31.46 -10.41
C GLU A 156 25.33 -31.77 -9.00
N ALA A 157 24.10 -31.36 -8.66
CA ALA A 157 23.53 -31.58 -7.34
C ALA A 157 23.29 -33.07 -7.05
N LYS A 158 23.66 -33.51 -5.84
CA LYS A 158 23.45 -34.90 -5.39
C LYS A 158 21.98 -35.26 -5.25
N ALA A 159 21.12 -34.30 -5.03
CA ALA A 159 19.66 -34.44 -4.97
C ALA A 159 19.00 -33.17 -5.46
N VAL A 160 17.93 -33.32 -6.23
CA VAL A 160 17.11 -32.20 -6.73
C VAL A 160 15.66 -32.49 -6.40
N HIS A 161 14.99 -31.54 -5.80
CA HIS A 161 13.54 -31.57 -5.62
C HIS A 161 12.89 -30.54 -6.54
N LYS A 162 11.83 -30.94 -7.22
CA LYS A 162 10.96 -30.04 -7.99
C LYS A 162 9.56 -30.07 -7.38
N GLY A 163 9.03 -28.90 -7.09
CA GLY A 163 7.69 -28.75 -6.53
C GLY A 163 7.07 -27.43 -6.98
N PHE A 164 5.73 -27.40 -6.91
CA PHE A 164 4.97 -26.16 -7.06
C PHE A 164 4.63 -25.63 -5.66
N TYR A 165 4.89 -24.37 -5.42
CA TYR A 165 4.61 -23.70 -4.16
C TYR A 165 3.88 -22.40 -4.45
N GLY A 166 2.69 -22.23 -3.91
CA GLY A 166 1.86 -21.05 -4.12
C GLY A 166 1.30 -20.53 -2.81
N ILE A 167 1.24 -19.22 -2.69
CA ILE A 167 0.56 -18.50 -1.60
C ILE A 167 -0.33 -17.47 -2.26
N HIS A 168 -1.61 -17.45 -1.90
CA HIS A 168 -2.49 -16.39 -2.35
C HIS A 168 -2.11 -15.05 -1.72
N THR A 169 -2.47 -13.96 -2.40
CA THR A 169 -2.23 -12.61 -1.91
C THR A 169 -2.98 -12.39 -0.59
N ILE A 170 -2.26 -11.93 0.41
CA ILE A 170 -2.79 -11.56 1.72
C ILE A 170 -2.44 -10.10 2.02
N SER A 171 -3.30 -9.43 2.79
CA SER A 171 -3.02 -8.10 3.33
C SER A 171 -2.73 -8.19 4.83
N HIS A 172 -1.97 -7.21 5.35
CA HIS A 172 -1.64 -7.14 6.77
C HIS A 172 -2.85 -6.79 7.65
N MET A 173 -3.94 -6.30 7.08
CA MET A 173 -5.16 -5.89 7.79
C MET A 173 -4.86 -5.01 9.01
N CYS A 174 -3.99 -4.02 8.82
CA CYS A 174 -3.59 -3.10 9.87
C CYS A 174 -4.81 -2.36 10.45
N LEU A 175 -4.95 -2.39 11.78
CA LEU A 175 -6.04 -1.67 12.45
C LEU A 175 -5.79 -0.16 12.52
N GLU A 176 -4.52 0.26 12.55
CA GLU A 176 -4.14 1.68 12.52
C GLU A 176 -4.33 2.23 11.10
N PRO A 177 -5.12 3.33 10.93
CA PRO A 177 -5.25 3.98 9.64
C PRO A 177 -3.91 4.53 9.15
N HIS A 178 -3.59 4.31 7.88
CA HIS A 178 -2.42 4.90 7.28
C HIS A 178 -2.69 6.37 6.93
N GLY A 179 -1.74 7.24 7.25
CA GLY A 179 -1.79 8.65 6.95
C GLY A 179 -0.39 9.24 6.93
N ALA A 180 -0.23 10.37 6.28
CA ALA A 180 1.00 11.16 6.28
C ALA A 180 0.65 12.62 6.55
N HIS A 181 1.49 13.30 7.33
CA HIS A 181 1.51 14.75 7.44
C HIS A 181 2.74 15.23 6.67
N CYS A 182 2.52 16.11 5.72
CA CYS A 182 3.59 16.63 4.87
C CYS A 182 3.60 18.16 4.97
N GLU A 183 4.79 18.74 5.10
CA GLU A 183 4.98 20.18 5.18
C GLU A 183 6.14 20.62 4.28
N TRP A 184 5.92 21.71 3.54
CA TRP A 184 6.95 22.31 2.71
C TRP A 184 7.77 23.34 3.50
N HIS A 185 9.07 23.21 3.49
CA HIS A 185 10.04 24.17 4.02
C HIS A 185 10.93 24.67 2.87
N GLY A 186 10.49 25.74 2.19
CA GLY A 186 11.10 26.17 0.93
C GLY A 186 10.92 25.09 -0.14
N ASP A 187 12.02 24.55 -0.65
CA ASP A 187 12.02 23.49 -1.68
C ASP A 187 12.09 22.06 -1.08
N ASN A 188 12.12 21.92 0.23
CA ASN A 188 12.15 20.63 0.91
C ASN A 188 10.75 20.22 1.39
N LEU A 189 10.43 18.96 1.23
CA LEU A 189 9.20 18.33 1.73
C LEU A 189 9.57 17.40 2.89
N ASP A 190 9.01 17.65 4.06
CA ASP A 190 9.11 16.82 5.26
C ASP A 190 7.83 16.01 5.46
#